data_e9912798d058eae5e42b472bd991760f
#
_entry.id   e9912798d058eae5e42b472bd991760f
#
_cell.length_a   1.000
_cell.length_b   1.000
_cell.length_c   1.000
_cell.angle_alpha   90.00
_cell.angle_beta   90.00
_cell.angle_gamma   90.00
#
_symmetry.space_group_name_H-M   'P 1'
#
loop_
_entity.id
_entity.type
_entity.pdbx_description
1 polymer ?
#
loop_
_entity_poly.entity_id
_entity_poly.type
_entity_poly.pdbx_seq_one_letter_code
_entity_poly.pdbx_strand_id
1 'polypeptide(L)'
;MESTRESHQPAGSLLTVRQVAARYPAFSEAGIRWALFCAKAPEGTRAHEVYAGLRPAVVRIGRRVLIDEPRFLTWVRGAVQ
;
A
#
# COMPACT_ATOMS: atom_id res chain seq x y z
N MET A 1 -18.33 -21.40 10.96
CA MET A 1 -18.15 -20.98 10.67
C MET A 1 -17.97 -20.36 10.43
N GLU A 2 -17.66 -20.30 10.48
CA GLU A 2 -17.32 -19.75 10.24
C GLU A 2 -16.96 -19.03 10.04
N SER A 3 -16.89 -18.91 10.36
CA SER A 3 -16.49 -18.14 10.19
C SER A 3 -15.86 -17.62 9.92
N THR A 4 -15.59 -17.89 10.05
CA THR A 4 -14.81 -17.34 9.81
C THR A 4 -14.49 -16.85 9.04
N ARG A 5 -14.46 -16.75 8.70
CA ARG A 5 -14.06 -16.11 8.00
C ARG A 5 -13.69 -14.96 8.03
N GLU A 6 -13.85 -14.63 8.43
CA GLU A 6 -13.44 -13.62 8.54
C GLU A 6 -12.61 -13.17 9.13
N SER A 7 -12.69 -13.42 9.48
CA SER A 7 -12.07 -12.97 10.17
C SER A 7 -10.86 -12.95 10.21
N HIS A 8 -10.58 -13.46 10.14
CA HIS A 8 -9.39 -13.28 10.24
C HIS A 8 -8.77 -13.09 9.19
N GLN A 9 -8.45 -12.08 9.08
CA GLN A 9 -7.77 -11.74 8.10
C GLN A 9 -6.43 -11.77 8.42
N PRO A 10 -5.78 -12.67 8.15
CA PRO A 10 -4.41 -12.85 8.46
C PRO A 10 -3.54 -11.98 7.65
N ALA A 11 -2.29 -12.26 7.68
CA ALA A 11 -1.31 -11.62 6.87
C ALA A 11 -1.78 -11.59 5.46
N GLY A 12 -1.45 -10.57 4.74
CA GLY A 12 -1.91 -10.44 3.39
C GLY A 12 -3.22 -9.71 3.24
N SER A 13 -3.65 -9.07 4.29
CA SER A 13 -4.86 -8.27 4.22
C SER A 13 -4.75 -7.22 3.13
N LEU A 14 -5.80 -7.10 2.33
CA LEU A 14 -5.87 -6.11 1.29
C LEU A 14 -6.81 -5.00 1.73
N LEU A 15 -6.34 -3.77 1.60
CA LEU A 15 -7.09 -2.60 2.03
C LEU A 15 -7.20 -1.62 0.88
N THR A 16 -8.28 -0.85 0.86
CA THR A 16 -8.36 0.27 -0.08
C THR A 16 -7.48 1.39 0.44
N VAL A 17 -7.19 2.37 -0.43
CA VAL A 17 -6.43 3.55 -0.02
C VAL A 17 -7.11 4.23 1.16
N ARG A 18 -8.44 4.34 1.11
CA ARG A 18 -9.20 4.96 2.17
C ARG A 18 -9.04 4.22 3.49
N GLN A 19 -9.06 2.89 3.43
CA GLN A 19 -8.93 2.09 4.64
C GLN A 19 -7.53 2.21 5.23
N VAL A 20 -6.51 2.29 4.38
CA VAL A 20 -5.14 2.47 4.87
C VAL A 20 -5.03 3.82 5.57
N ALA A 21 -5.59 4.88 4.98
CA ALA A 21 -5.55 6.20 5.57
C ALA A 21 -6.28 6.23 6.91
N ALA A 22 -7.39 5.49 7.02
CA ALA A 22 -8.14 5.44 8.26
C ALA A 22 -7.38 4.69 9.35
N ARG A 23 -6.68 3.62 8.97
CA ARG A 23 -5.97 2.80 9.93
C ARG A 23 -4.66 3.45 10.37
N TYR A 24 -4.03 4.19 9.49
CA TYR A 24 -2.74 4.84 9.76
C TYR A 24 -2.88 6.34 9.53
N PRO A 25 -3.37 7.07 10.52
CA PRO A 25 -3.67 8.50 10.34
C PRO A 25 -2.47 9.35 9.96
N ALA A 26 -1.24 8.82 10.10
CA ALA A 26 -0.06 9.54 9.67
C ALA A 26 -0.04 9.73 8.14
N PHE A 27 -0.84 8.96 7.42
CA PHE A 27 -0.90 9.03 5.97
C PHE A 27 -2.28 9.52 5.54
N SER A 28 -2.30 10.61 4.77
CA SER A 28 -3.56 11.05 4.20
C SER A 28 -3.87 10.23 2.96
N GLU A 29 -5.13 10.20 2.58
CA GLU A 29 -5.55 9.55 1.36
C GLU A 29 -4.80 10.12 0.16
N ALA A 30 -4.70 11.45 0.10
CA ALA A 30 -4.00 12.12 -0.99
C ALA A 30 -2.52 11.76 -1.01
N GLY A 31 -1.90 11.66 0.16
CA GLY A 31 -0.50 11.28 0.24
C GLY A 31 -0.26 9.87 -0.25
N ILE A 32 -1.16 8.95 0.09
CA ILE A 32 -1.04 7.57 -0.36
C ILE A 32 -1.21 7.50 -1.88
N ARG A 33 -2.19 8.24 -2.43
CA ARG A 33 -2.38 8.24 -3.87
C ARG A 33 -1.18 8.81 -4.60
N TRP A 34 -0.56 9.83 -4.03
CA TRP A 34 0.67 10.39 -4.59
C TRP A 34 1.78 9.35 -4.60
N ALA A 35 1.94 8.61 -3.48
CA ALA A 35 2.97 7.59 -3.39
C ALA A 35 2.74 6.48 -4.43
N LEU A 36 1.48 6.08 -4.65
CA LEU A 36 1.17 5.09 -5.65
C LEU A 36 1.49 5.59 -7.04
N PHE A 37 1.22 6.86 -7.30
CA PHE A 37 1.57 7.46 -8.57
C PHE A 37 3.08 7.47 -8.78
N CYS A 38 3.83 7.86 -7.76
CA CYS A 38 5.29 7.91 -7.84
C CYS A 38 5.92 6.52 -7.97
N ALA A 39 5.25 5.49 -7.47
CA ALA A 39 5.77 4.14 -7.58
C ALA A 39 5.87 3.67 -9.03
N LYS A 40 5.16 4.34 -9.95
CA LYS A 40 5.23 4.01 -11.36
C LYS A 40 6.29 4.79 -12.10
N ALA A 41 7.05 5.62 -11.40
CA ALA A 41 8.03 6.49 -12.07
C ALA A 41 9.10 5.69 -12.77
N PRO A 42 9.66 6.21 -13.86
CA PRO A 42 10.70 5.52 -14.59
C PRO A 42 11.96 5.34 -13.76
N GLU A 43 12.70 4.29 -14.06
CA GLU A 43 13.99 4.08 -13.43
C GLU A 43 14.90 5.29 -13.68
N GLY A 44 15.73 5.56 -12.68
CA GLY A 44 16.65 6.67 -12.77
C GLY A 44 16.12 7.97 -12.24
N THR A 45 14.83 8.02 -11.91
CA THR A 45 14.26 9.23 -11.31
C THR A 45 14.30 9.11 -9.80
N ARG A 46 14.27 10.26 -9.14
CA ARG A 46 14.24 10.28 -7.70
C ARG A 46 12.97 9.63 -7.16
N ALA A 47 11.87 9.85 -7.84
CA ALA A 47 10.61 9.24 -7.41
C ALA A 47 10.71 7.73 -7.46
N HIS A 48 11.36 7.18 -8.47
CA HIS A 48 11.56 5.75 -8.55
C HIS A 48 12.39 5.25 -7.36
N GLU A 49 13.47 5.96 -7.03
CA GLU A 49 14.33 5.54 -5.93
C GLU A 49 13.59 5.45 -4.61
N VAL A 50 12.68 6.39 -4.38
CA VAL A 50 11.98 6.44 -3.11
C VAL A 50 10.77 5.50 -3.09
N TYR A 51 10.04 5.41 -4.19
CA TYR A 51 8.73 4.77 -4.17
C TYR A 51 8.65 3.43 -4.89
N ALA A 52 9.69 3.02 -5.60
CA ALA A 52 9.60 1.76 -6.34
C ALA A 52 9.35 0.56 -5.44
N GLY A 53 9.86 0.61 -4.22
CA GLY A 53 9.66 -0.48 -3.26
C GLY A 53 8.21 -0.67 -2.85
N LEU A 54 7.36 0.30 -3.15
CA LEU A 54 5.94 0.20 -2.85
C LEU A 54 5.19 -0.67 -3.86
N ARG A 55 5.77 -0.88 -5.05
CA ARG A 55 5.08 -1.62 -6.10
C ARG A 55 4.58 -2.99 -5.68
N PRO A 56 5.35 -3.80 -4.93
CA PRO A 56 4.87 -5.11 -4.53
C PRO A 56 3.64 -5.06 -3.62
N ALA A 57 3.40 -3.92 -2.98
CA ALA A 57 2.26 -3.76 -2.10
C ALA A 57 0.99 -3.36 -2.83
N VAL A 58 1.08 -3.08 -4.12
CA VAL A 58 -0.08 -2.60 -4.90
C VAL A 58 -0.69 -3.77 -5.65
N VAL A 59 -1.98 -3.99 -5.44
CA VAL A 59 -2.74 -5.03 -6.11
C VAL A 59 -3.83 -4.36 -6.92
N ARG A 60 -3.87 -4.64 -8.22
CA ARG A 60 -4.90 -4.06 -9.08
C ARG A 60 -5.85 -5.16 -9.54
N ILE A 61 -7.12 -4.91 -9.33
CA ILE A 61 -8.17 -5.82 -9.80
C ILE A 61 -9.14 -4.96 -10.59
N GLY A 62 -9.06 -5.06 -11.91
CA GLY A 62 -9.85 -4.19 -12.78
C GLY A 62 -9.45 -2.74 -12.51
N ARG A 63 -10.41 -1.92 -12.12
CA ARG A 63 -10.14 -0.53 -11.80
C ARG A 63 -9.86 -0.29 -10.34
N ARG A 64 -9.94 -1.33 -9.53
CA ARG A 64 -9.73 -1.19 -8.10
C ARG A 64 -8.26 -1.31 -7.78
N VAL A 65 -7.82 -0.46 -6.89
CA VAL A 65 -6.46 -0.49 -6.38
C VAL A 65 -6.54 -0.87 -4.91
N LEU A 66 -5.87 -1.94 -4.57
CA LEU A 66 -5.82 -2.42 -3.19
C LEU A 66 -4.38 -2.43 -2.73
N ILE A 67 -4.19 -2.34 -1.43
CA ILE A 67 -2.86 -2.28 -0.85
C ILE A 67 -2.68 -3.48 0.07
N ASP A 68 -1.61 -4.22 -0.17
CA ASP A 68 -1.21 -5.34 0.69
C ASP A 68 -0.58 -4.72 1.94
N GLU A 69 -1.29 -4.80 3.04
CA GLU A 69 -0.90 -4.10 4.25
C GLU A 69 0.50 -4.47 4.76
N PRO A 70 0.83 -5.75 4.91
CA PRO A 70 2.17 -6.08 5.40
C PRO A 70 3.29 -5.55 4.52
N ARG A 71 3.12 -5.61 3.21
CA ARG A 71 4.14 -5.11 2.29
C ARG A 71 4.21 -3.60 2.30
N PHE A 72 3.08 -2.94 2.46
CA PHE A 72 3.05 -1.49 2.60
C PHE A 72 3.86 -1.07 3.83
N LEU A 73 3.65 -1.75 4.95
CA LEU A 73 4.37 -1.43 6.18
C LEU A 73 5.86 -1.71 6.06
N THR A 74 6.22 -2.76 5.35
CA THR A 74 7.63 -3.05 5.10
C THR A 74 8.28 -1.92 4.33
N TRP A 75 7.58 -1.42 3.30
CA TRP A 75 8.10 -0.30 2.54
C TRP A 75 8.23 0.96 3.39
N VAL A 76 7.21 1.24 4.20
CA VAL A 76 7.23 2.42 5.06
C VAL A 76 8.45 2.39 5.99
N ARG A 77 8.71 1.25 6.60
CA ARG A 77 9.82 1.13 7.53
C ARG A 77 11.16 1.29 6.85
N GLY A 78 11.27 0.80 5.63
CA GLY A 78 12.51 0.97 4.88
C GLY A 78 12.71 2.39 4.40
N ALA A 79 11.62 3.08 4.10
CA ALA A 79 11.71 4.42 3.54
C ALA A 79 12.11 5.47 4.57
N VAL A 80 11.93 5.19 5.85
CA VAL A 80 12.23 6.19 6.88
C VAL A 80 13.62 6.05 7.46
N GLN A 81 14.45 5.25 6.89
CA GLN A 81 15.83 5.12 7.39
C GLN A 81 16.72 6.23 7.00
#